data_157ed5fb2a2963c9f339a7ddafe1db40
#
_entry.id   157ed5fb2a2963c9f339a7ddafe1db40
#
_cell.length_a   1.000
_cell.length_b   1.000
_cell.length_c   1.000
_cell.angle_alpha   90.00
_cell.angle_beta   90.00
_cell.angle_gamma   90.00
#
_symmetry.space_group_name_H-M   'P 1'
#
loop_
_entity.id
_entity.type
_entity.pdbx_description
1 polymer ?
#
loop_
_entity_poly.entity_id
_entity_poly.type
_entity_poly.pdbx_seq_one_letter_code
_entity_poly.pdbx_strand_id
1 'polypeptide(L)'
;MTTKRIIPCLDTTFDESGKAVVVKGIEFESLRYAGDPVELARRYVEQKADELVFLDISASTDDRATMTDVIRRVADVVTIPFCVGGGIASFSDFKRVLSAGADKVGINTAAVKNPELIKEVAGAFGSEKIVVAIDCKRRFEEGDGMTAVELEDGRSAWYDVVIYGGKELTGIDAIKWAQKMQDFGAGEILLTSKDRDGTKDGYDIPVTKAISEAVDIPVIASGGVGTMDHIYDAFVCGADACLAASIFHYETYTVDEIKEYLRGRGMG
;
A
#
# COMPACT_ATOMS: atom_id res chain seq x y z
N MET A 1 -20.81 -8.39 -3.55
CA MET A 1 -19.44 -8.58 -4.04
C MET A 1 -18.79 -7.20 -4.00
N THR A 2 -17.70 -7.04 -3.30
CA THR A 2 -16.90 -5.80 -3.33
C THR A 2 -16.32 -5.62 -4.73
N THR A 3 -16.42 -4.41 -5.26
CA THR A 3 -15.83 -4.09 -6.58
C THR A 3 -14.31 -4.23 -6.47
N LYS A 4 -13.69 -5.02 -7.34
CA LYS A 4 -12.23 -5.18 -7.39
C LYS A 4 -11.60 -3.86 -7.87
N ARG A 5 -10.61 -3.33 -7.12
CA ARG A 5 -10.00 -2.02 -7.36
C ARG A 5 -8.58 -2.12 -7.90
N ILE A 6 -8.25 -1.30 -8.89
CA ILE A 6 -6.88 -1.12 -9.40
C ILE A 6 -6.36 0.24 -8.92
N ILE A 7 -5.26 0.22 -8.19
CA ILE A 7 -4.73 1.36 -7.45
C ILE A 7 -3.29 1.67 -7.90
N PRO A 8 -3.05 2.71 -8.69
CA PRO A 8 -1.70 3.24 -8.91
C PRO A 8 -1.11 3.83 -7.62
N CYS A 9 0.21 3.64 -7.43
CA CYS A 9 0.95 4.21 -6.30
C CYS A 9 1.99 5.22 -6.78
N LEU A 10 2.05 6.39 -6.15
CA LEU A 10 3.02 7.45 -6.37
C LEU A 10 4.03 7.49 -5.22
N ASP A 11 5.17 6.79 -5.35
CA ASP A 11 6.27 6.90 -4.40
C ASP A 11 6.96 8.26 -4.62
N THR A 12 6.76 9.21 -3.74
CA THR A 12 7.14 10.62 -3.94
C THR A 12 8.23 11.05 -2.98
N THR A 13 9.21 11.76 -3.51
CA THR A 13 10.31 12.40 -2.76
C THR A 13 10.64 13.76 -3.38
N PHE A 14 11.71 14.39 -2.90
CA PHE A 14 12.25 15.62 -3.50
C PHE A 14 13.56 15.32 -4.23
N ASP A 15 13.73 15.93 -5.39
CA ASP A 15 15.00 15.93 -6.10
C ASP A 15 15.99 16.96 -5.50
N GLU A 16 17.20 17.01 -6.03
CA GLU A 16 18.27 17.93 -5.57
C GLU A 16 17.88 19.43 -5.68
N SER A 17 16.90 19.75 -6.52
CA SER A 17 16.38 21.13 -6.66
C SER A 17 15.26 21.46 -5.67
N GLY A 18 14.81 20.47 -4.87
CA GLY A 18 13.66 20.60 -3.98
C GLY A 18 12.31 20.45 -4.67
N LYS A 19 12.28 19.97 -5.93
CA LYS A 19 11.04 19.67 -6.64
C LYS A 19 10.54 18.28 -6.26
N ALA A 20 9.23 18.15 -5.98
CA ALA A 20 8.61 16.85 -5.76
C ALA A 20 8.62 16.02 -7.04
N VAL A 21 9.05 14.78 -6.92
CA VAL A 21 9.19 13.82 -8.01
C VAL A 21 8.68 12.44 -7.60
N VAL A 22 8.00 11.76 -8.51
CA VAL A 22 7.68 10.35 -8.34
C VAL A 22 8.87 9.52 -8.80
N VAL A 23 9.23 8.55 -7.99
CA VAL A 23 10.35 7.66 -8.26
C VAL A 23 9.92 6.20 -8.09
N LYS A 24 10.67 5.28 -8.67
CA LYS A 24 10.54 3.84 -8.39
C LYS A 24 11.92 3.20 -8.36
N GLY A 25 12.13 2.36 -7.37
CA GLY A 25 13.35 1.57 -7.19
C GLY A 25 13.03 0.23 -6.54
N ILE A 26 14.02 -0.64 -6.47
CA ILE A 26 13.95 -1.89 -5.71
C ILE A 26 14.35 -1.53 -4.28
N GLU A 27 13.50 -1.89 -3.29
CA GLU A 27 13.73 -1.63 -1.85
C GLU A 27 14.05 -0.16 -1.51
N PHE A 28 13.51 0.79 -2.31
CA PHE A 28 13.82 2.22 -2.23
C PHE A 28 15.29 2.58 -2.51
N GLU A 29 16.05 1.68 -3.14
CA GLU A 29 17.41 1.92 -3.63
C GLU A 29 17.40 2.09 -5.14
N SER A 30 18.44 2.75 -5.68
CA SER A 30 18.59 3.01 -7.14
C SER A 30 17.33 3.62 -7.77
N LEU A 31 16.78 4.66 -7.12
CA LEU A 31 15.54 5.31 -7.52
C LEU A 31 15.64 5.85 -8.96
N ARG A 32 14.63 5.51 -9.78
CA ARG A 32 14.47 6.03 -11.13
C ARG A 32 13.33 7.03 -11.14
N TYR A 33 13.55 8.15 -11.79
CA TYR A 33 12.53 9.17 -12.02
C TYR A 33 11.39 8.61 -12.87
N ALA A 34 10.16 8.85 -12.42
CA ALA A 34 8.94 8.41 -13.11
C ALA A 34 8.09 9.59 -13.62
N GLY A 35 8.11 10.74 -12.94
CA GLY A 35 7.35 11.90 -13.38
C GLY A 35 7.02 12.92 -12.27
N ASP A 36 6.28 13.95 -12.64
CA ASP A 36 5.67 14.88 -11.71
C ASP A 36 4.43 14.24 -11.05
N PRO A 37 4.27 14.31 -9.71
CA PRO A 37 3.17 13.65 -9.01
C PRO A 37 1.78 14.15 -9.45
N VAL A 38 1.62 15.44 -9.77
CA VAL A 38 0.33 16.01 -10.18
C VAL A 38 -0.04 15.55 -11.60
N GLU A 39 0.94 15.50 -12.51
CA GLU A 39 0.73 15.03 -13.88
C GLU A 39 0.38 13.53 -13.92
N LEU A 40 1.11 12.73 -13.13
CA LEU A 40 0.83 11.29 -13.00
C LEU A 40 -0.54 11.03 -12.37
N ALA A 41 -0.91 11.76 -11.33
CA ALA A 41 -2.22 11.65 -10.70
C ALA A 41 -3.34 11.92 -11.71
N ARG A 42 -3.23 12.99 -12.49
CA ARG A 42 -4.20 13.33 -13.55
C ARG A 42 -4.31 12.23 -14.59
N ARG A 43 -3.17 11.69 -15.06
CA ARG A 43 -3.12 10.59 -16.02
C ARG A 43 -3.85 9.34 -15.49
N TYR A 44 -3.68 9.00 -14.22
CA TYR A 44 -4.35 7.82 -13.65
C TYR A 44 -5.84 8.00 -13.43
N VAL A 45 -6.30 9.22 -13.12
CA VAL A 45 -7.72 9.57 -13.12
C VAL A 45 -8.32 9.40 -14.53
N GLU A 46 -7.64 9.92 -15.57
CA GLU A 46 -8.07 9.77 -16.97
C GLU A 46 -8.10 8.29 -17.42
N GLN A 47 -7.20 7.46 -16.93
CA GLN A 47 -7.17 6.00 -17.13
C GLN A 47 -8.17 5.25 -16.24
N LYS A 48 -9.05 5.94 -15.52
CA LYS A 48 -10.12 5.38 -14.67
C LYS A 48 -9.60 4.46 -13.55
N ALA A 49 -8.49 4.82 -12.92
CA ALA A 49 -8.08 4.19 -11.68
C ALA A 49 -9.21 4.26 -10.64
N ASP A 50 -9.33 3.24 -9.79
CA ASP A 50 -10.40 3.19 -8.79
C ASP A 50 -10.06 3.98 -7.52
N GLU A 51 -8.77 4.14 -7.26
CA GLU A 51 -8.21 4.86 -6.12
C GLU A 51 -6.76 5.24 -6.48
N LEU A 52 -6.20 6.25 -5.81
CA LEU A 52 -4.80 6.64 -5.93
C LEU A 52 -4.14 6.56 -4.57
N VAL A 53 -2.95 5.95 -4.49
CA VAL A 53 -2.10 5.98 -3.30
C VAL A 53 -0.90 6.88 -3.56
N PHE A 54 -0.60 7.76 -2.61
CA PHE A 54 0.56 8.62 -2.57
C PHE A 54 1.39 8.27 -1.33
N LEU A 55 2.64 7.90 -1.53
CA LEU A 55 3.55 7.58 -0.44
C LEU A 55 4.67 8.62 -0.37
N ASP A 56 4.71 9.38 0.72
CA ASP A 56 5.87 10.20 1.06
C ASP A 56 7.01 9.29 1.52
N ILE A 57 8.01 9.14 0.67
CA ILE A 57 9.23 8.38 0.97
C ILE A 57 10.42 9.28 1.28
N SER A 58 10.20 10.58 1.49
CA SER A 58 11.26 11.53 1.88
C SER A 58 11.82 11.17 3.26
N ALA A 59 13.14 11.22 3.39
CA ALA A 59 13.83 10.85 4.62
C ALA A 59 13.77 11.94 5.70
N SER A 60 13.38 13.18 5.34
CA SER A 60 13.48 14.36 6.19
C SER A 60 12.15 14.74 6.84
N THR A 61 12.19 15.06 8.13
CA THR A 61 11.07 15.67 8.84
C THR A 61 10.89 17.15 8.50
N ASP A 62 11.92 17.79 7.96
CA ASP A 62 11.91 19.21 7.65
C ASP A 62 11.10 19.53 6.38
N ASP A 63 10.93 18.54 5.50
CA ASP A 63 10.19 18.66 4.24
C ASP A 63 8.67 18.47 4.38
N ARG A 64 8.16 18.24 5.58
CA ARG A 64 6.71 17.93 5.81
C ARG A 64 5.76 19.03 5.37
N ALA A 65 6.12 20.29 5.54
CA ALA A 65 5.28 21.41 5.09
C ALA A 65 5.21 21.44 3.56
N THR A 66 6.35 21.28 2.89
CA THR A 66 6.46 21.24 1.43
C THR A 66 5.72 20.03 0.86
N MET A 67 5.83 18.85 1.49
CA MET A 67 5.08 17.65 1.09
C MET A 67 3.56 17.84 1.26
N THR A 68 3.12 18.54 2.31
CA THR A 68 1.70 18.88 2.50
C THR A 68 1.15 19.72 1.35
N ASP A 69 1.94 20.66 0.81
CA ASP A 69 1.55 21.44 -0.36
C ASP A 69 1.50 20.62 -1.65
N VAL A 70 2.39 19.62 -1.79
CA VAL A 70 2.31 18.66 -2.91
C VAL A 70 1.04 17.83 -2.81
N ILE A 71 0.69 17.33 -1.61
CA ILE A 71 -0.55 16.57 -1.37
C ILE A 71 -1.78 17.42 -1.78
N ARG A 72 -1.85 18.69 -1.40
CA ARG A 72 -2.95 19.59 -1.81
C ARG A 72 -3.06 19.72 -3.33
N ARG A 73 -1.94 19.95 -4.01
CA ARG A 73 -1.90 20.07 -5.48
C ARG A 73 -2.33 18.78 -6.18
N VAL A 74 -2.02 17.61 -5.62
CA VAL A 74 -2.50 16.33 -6.12
C VAL A 74 -4.00 16.19 -5.84
N ALA A 75 -4.47 16.50 -4.64
CA ALA A 75 -5.89 16.47 -4.26
C ALA A 75 -6.76 17.38 -5.14
N ASP A 76 -6.23 18.54 -5.58
CA ASP A 76 -6.95 19.46 -6.48
C ASP A 76 -7.26 18.88 -7.87
N VAL A 77 -6.56 17.84 -8.29
CA VAL A 77 -6.73 17.21 -9.62
C VAL A 77 -7.30 15.80 -9.57
N VAL A 78 -7.33 15.17 -8.39
CA VAL A 78 -7.83 13.80 -8.21
C VAL A 78 -9.33 13.84 -7.90
N THR A 79 -10.11 13.05 -8.66
CA THR A 79 -11.58 12.93 -8.51
C THR A 79 -12.01 11.53 -8.04
N ILE A 80 -11.05 10.68 -7.72
CA ILE A 80 -11.22 9.32 -7.18
C ILE A 80 -10.71 9.29 -5.75
N PRO A 81 -11.04 8.27 -4.92
CA PRO A 81 -10.49 8.16 -3.57
C PRO A 81 -8.96 8.30 -3.54
N PHE A 82 -8.47 9.12 -2.61
CA PHE A 82 -7.06 9.49 -2.51
C PHE A 82 -6.51 9.14 -1.12
N CYS A 83 -5.63 8.12 -1.09
CA CYS A 83 -4.96 7.68 0.13
C CYS A 83 -3.53 8.24 0.17
N VAL A 84 -3.14 8.81 1.31
CA VAL A 84 -1.79 9.33 1.54
C VAL A 84 -1.14 8.60 2.70
N GLY A 85 0.06 8.07 2.46
CA GLY A 85 0.90 7.42 3.47
C GLY A 85 2.31 7.99 3.49
N GLY A 86 3.11 7.51 4.44
CA GLY A 86 4.48 7.96 4.66
C GLY A 86 4.58 9.09 5.69
N GLY A 87 5.54 8.98 6.61
CA GLY A 87 5.82 10.01 7.61
C GLY A 87 4.73 10.28 8.66
N ILE A 88 3.66 9.50 8.71
CA ILE A 88 2.54 9.67 9.66
C ILE A 88 2.92 9.03 10.99
N ALA A 89 3.14 9.84 12.02
CA ALA A 89 3.61 9.39 13.32
C ALA A 89 2.67 9.72 14.49
N SER A 90 1.68 10.60 14.28
CA SER A 90 0.82 11.13 15.34
C SER A 90 -0.59 11.44 14.84
N PHE A 91 -1.52 11.64 15.80
CA PHE A 91 -2.86 12.15 15.53
C PHE A 91 -2.84 13.49 14.74
N SER A 92 -1.92 14.39 15.09
CA SER A 92 -1.79 15.67 14.39
C SER A 92 -1.32 15.51 12.95
N ASP A 93 -0.43 14.54 12.65
CA ASP A 93 -0.04 14.23 11.28
C ASP A 93 -1.22 13.69 10.48
N PHE A 94 -1.98 12.75 11.07
CA PHE A 94 -3.18 12.19 10.46
C PHE A 94 -4.18 13.29 10.07
N LYS A 95 -4.51 14.16 11.04
CA LYS A 95 -5.41 15.31 10.83
C LYS A 95 -4.88 16.26 9.76
N ARG A 96 -3.57 16.54 9.75
CA ARG A 96 -2.94 17.42 8.76
C ARG A 96 -3.12 16.89 7.33
N VAL A 97 -2.90 15.60 7.13
CA VAL A 97 -3.01 14.95 5.82
C VAL A 97 -4.46 14.93 5.32
N LEU A 98 -5.43 14.61 6.18
CA LEU A 98 -6.85 14.74 5.82
C LEU A 98 -7.21 16.20 5.46
N SER A 99 -6.70 17.17 6.24
CA SER A 99 -6.93 18.60 5.96
C SER A 99 -6.25 19.09 4.69
N ALA A 100 -5.30 18.35 4.16
CA ALA A 100 -4.64 18.63 2.88
C ALA A 100 -5.41 18.06 1.67
N GLY A 101 -6.51 17.32 1.91
CA GLY A 101 -7.39 16.81 0.86
C GLY A 101 -7.31 15.31 0.63
N ALA A 102 -6.59 14.54 1.47
CA ALA A 102 -6.63 13.10 1.42
C ALA A 102 -7.99 12.57 1.92
N ASP A 103 -8.52 11.53 1.27
CA ASP A 103 -9.71 10.81 1.72
C ASP A 103 -9.37 9.77 2.78
N LYS A 104 -8.19 9.16 2.66
CA LYS A 104 -7.67 8.11 3.56
C LYS A 104 -6.22 8.39 3.92
N VAL A 105 -5.78 7.85 5.06
CA VAL A 105 -4.40 7.99 5.55
C VAL A 105 -3.81 6.62 5.87
N GLY A 106 -2.64 6.36 5.29
CA GLY A 106 -1.87 5.13 5.47
C GLY A 106 -0.91 5.23 6.65
N ILE A 107 -0.98 4.30 7.61
CA ILE A 107 -0.12 4.24 8.79
C ILE A 107 0.59 2.88 8.82
N ASN A 108 1.92 2.88 8.95
CA ASN A 108 2.75 1.67 9.07
C ASN A 108 3.52 1.67 10.41
N THR A 109 4.75 2.13 10.43
CA THR A 109 5.66 2.09 11.59
C THR A 109 5.04 2.67 12.87
N ALA A 110 4.25 3.73 12.75
CA ALA A 110 3.60 4.36 13.90
C ALA A 110 2.54 3.44 14.54
N ALA A 111 1.80 2.67 13.75
CA ALA A 111 0.85 1.68 14.26
C ALA A 111 1.56 0.59 15.07
N VAL A 112 2.73 0.11 14.62
CA VAL A 112 3.51 -0.89 15.36
C VAL A 112 4.05 -0.31 16.68
N LYS A 113 4.54 0.93 16.67
CA LYS A 113 5.08 1.59 17.86
C LYS A 113 4.02 1.99 18.88
N ASN A 114 2.88 2.43 18.40
CA ASN A 114 1.75 2.86 19.23
C ASN A 114 0.43 2.42 18.60
N PRO A 115 0.00 1.17 18.82
CA PRO A 115 -1.25 0.66 18.23
C PRO A 115 -2.50 1.44 18.65
N GLU A 116 -2.49 2.05 19.84
CA GLU A 116 -3.61 2.86 20.34
C GLU A 116 -3.88 4.09 19.45
N LEU A 117 -2.91 4.54 18.67
CA LEU A 117 -3.12 5.59 17.67
C LEU A 117 -4.23 5.22 16.67
N ILE A 118 -4.33 3.94 16.29
CA ILE A 118 -5.39 3.48 15.36
C ILE A 118 -6.78 3.67 16.00
N LYS A 119 -6.94 3.31 17.28
CA LYS A 119 -8.22 3.54 18.00
C LYS A 119 -8.56 5.02 18.13
N GLU A 120 -7.54 5.83 18.43
CA GLU A 120 -7.71 7.27 18.59
C GLU A 120 -8.20 7.93 17.30
N VAL A 121 -7.54 7.63 16.16
CA VAL A 121 -7.95 8.19 14.87
C VAL A 121 -9.25 7.59 14.36
N ALA A 122 -9.54 6.30 14.63
CA ALA A 122 -10.81 5.67 14.28
C ALA A 122 -11.99 6.32 15.02
N GLY A 123 -11.83 6.58 16.32
CA GLY A 123 -12.85 7.26 17.11
C GLY A 123 -13.09 8.70 16.69
N ALA A 124 -12.10 9.37 16.13
CA ALA A 124 -12.19 10.78 15.74
C ALA A 124 -12.64 10.99 14.28
N PHE A 125 -12.25 10.12 13.36
CA PHE A 125 -12.41 10.34 11.91
C PHE A 125 -13.19 9.22 11.19
N GLY A 126 -13.44 8.08 11.84
CA GLY A 126 -14.07 6.90 11.26
C GLY A 126 -13.05 5.94 10.67
N SER A 127 -13.38 4.63 10.71
CA SER A 127 -12.51 3.55 10.21
C SER A 127 -12.22 3.66 8.72
N GLU A 128 -13.19 4.14 7.94
CA GLU A 128 -13.09 4.30 6.49
C GLU A 128 -11.96 5.25 6.04
N LYS A 129 -11.43 6.05 6.96
CA LYS A 129 -10.30 6.96 6.72
C LYS A 129 -8.93 6.32 6.97
N ILE A 130 -8.90 5.09 7.49
CA ILE A 130 -7.67 4.48 8.01
C ILE A 130 -7.26 3.28 7.16
N VAL A 131 -6.07 3.37 6.58
CA VAL A 131 -5.38 2.25 5.93
C VAL A 131 -4.19 1.86 6.79
N VAL A 132 -4.17 0.63 7.34
CA VAL A 132 -2.97 0.14 8.00
C VAL A 132 -2.09 -0.55 6.98
N ALA A 133 -0.91 0.02 6.71
CA ALA A 133 0.10 -0.59 5.85
C ALA A 133 0.91 -1.61 6.66
N ILE A 134 0.97 -2.84 6.14
CA ILE A 134 1.73 -3.95 6.70
C ILE A 134 2.77 -4.38 5.67
N ASP A 135 4.02 -4.00 5.92
CA ASP A 135 5.14 -4.62 5.22
C ASP A 135 5.50 -5.90 5.96
N CYS A 136 5.70 -7.01 5.24
CA CYS A 136 6.05 -8.27 5.87
C CYS A 136 7.16 -9.01 5.12
N LYS A 137 7.83 -9.92 5.82
CA LYS A 137 8.91 -10.74 5.30
C LYS A 137 8.75 -12.19 5.75
N ARG A 138 9.00 -13.14 4.84
CA ARG A 138 8.96 -14.58 5.12
C ARG A 138 10.05 -14.98 6.10
N ARG A 139 9.67 -15.83 7.06
CA ARG A 139 10.55 -16.45 8.04
C ARG A 139 10.35 -17.96 8.02
N PHE A 140 11.44 -18.69 7.86
CA PHE A 140 11.43 -20.17 7.73
C PHE A 140 11.77 -20.88 9.04
N GLU A 141 12.36 -20.18 10.00
CA GLU A 141 12.58 -20.69 11.34
C GLU A 141 11.25 -20.85 12.09
N GLU A 142 11.17 -21.85 12.95
CA GLU A 142 10.01 -22.04 13.82
C GLU A 142 9.86 -20.82 14.75
N GLY A 143 8.66 -20.26 14.78
CA GLY A 143 8.27 -19.19 15.70
C GLY A 143 7.21 -19.69 16.67
N ASP A 144 7.50 -19.66 17.97
CA ASP A 144 6.52 -20.10 18.96
C ASP A 144 5.25 -19.25 18.88
N GLY A 145 4.13 -19.92 18.65
CA GLY A 145 2.83 -19.29 18.49
C GLY A 145 2.64 -18.48 17.20
N MET A 146 3.54 -18.56 16.20
CA MET A 146 3.36 -17.89 14.91
C MET A 146 2.43 -18.68 13.98
N THR A 147 1.76 -17.99 13.08
CA THR A 147 0.84 -18.59 12.11
C THR A 147 1.62 -19.12 10.92
N ALA A 148 1.68 -20.45 10.81
CA ALA A 148 2.32 -21.10 9.67
C ALA A 148 1.45 -20.96 8.42
N VAL A 149 2.05 -20.55 7.32
CA VAL A 149 1.44 -20.41 5.99
C VAL A 149 2.17 -21.35 5.04
N GLU A 150 1.42 -22.19 4.34
CA GLU A 150 1.95 -23.07 3.29
C GLU A 150 2.28 -22.24 2.04
N LEU A 151 3.49 -22.42 1.53
CA LEU A 151 3.96 -21.75 0.32
C LEU A 151 3.71 -22.60 -0.92
N GLU A 152 3.83 -22.01 -2.10
CA GLU A 152 3.60 -22.65 -3.41
C GLU A 152 4.52 -23.86 -3.66
N ASP A 153 5.69 -23.90 -3.02
CA ASP A 153 6.66 -25.00 -3.11
C ASP A 153 6.51 -26.07 -2.02
N GLY A 154 5.43 -26.01 -1.23
CA GLY A 154 5.12 -26.96 -0.16
C GLY A 154 5.88 -26.71 1.15
N ARG A 155 6.74 -25.71 1.23
CA ARG A 155 7.35 -25.28 2.51
C ARG A 155 6.35 -24.48 3.33
N SER A 156 6.59 -24.40 4.63
CA SER A 156 5.87 -23.50 5.52
C SER A 156 6.77 -22.35 5.93
N ALA A 157 6.16 -21.15 6.05
CA ALA A 157 6.79 -19.98 6.61
C ALA A 157 5.77 -19.22 7.47
N TRP A 158 6.21 -18.39 8.38
CA TRP A 158 5.39 -17.33 8.95
C TRP A 158 5.86 -15.97 8.41
N TYR A 159 5.08 -14.92 8.59
CA TYR A 159 5.39 -13.60 8.05
C TYR A 159 5.61 -12.61 9.19
N ASP A 160 6.83 -12.08 9.27
CA ASP A 160 7.24 -11.08 10.26
C ASP A 160 6.91 -9.68 9.75
N VAL A 161 6.19 -8.90 10.53
CA VAL A 161 5.95 -7.48 10.23
C VAL A 161 7.29 -6.74 10.26
N VAL A 162 7.54 -5.93 9.24
CA VAL A 162 8.75 -5.12 9.15
C VAL A 162 8.40 -3.62 9.13
N ILE A 163 9.26 -2.81 9.71
CA ILE A 163 9.09 -1.36 9.83
C ILE A 163 10.25 -0.60 9.17
N TYR A 164 10.12 0.72 9.10
CA TYR A 164 11.12 1.60 8.48
C TYR A 164 11.46 1.22 7.03
N GLY A 165 10.42 0.91 6.23
CA GLY A 165 10.60 0.53 4.83
C GLY A 165 11.23 -0.85 4.64
N GLY A 166 11.07 -1.75 5.61
CA GLY A 166 11.60 -3.11 5.54
C GLY A 166 12.97 -3.31 6.19
N LYS A 167 13.48 -2.31 6.90
CA LYS A 167 14.83 -2.35 7.50
C LYS A 167 14.90 -3.05 8.86
N GLU A 168 13.79 -3.16 9.57
CA GLU A 168 13.73 -3.72 10.92
C GLU A 168 12.62 -4.75 11.04
N LEU A 169 13.00 -5.97 11.46
CA LEU A 169 12.09 -7.07 11.81
C LEU A 169 11.53 -6.81 13.20
N THR A 170 10.23 -7.04 13.41
CA THR A 170 9.57 -6.76 14.69
C THR A 170 9.32 -7.98 15.55
N GLY A 171 9.35 -9.18 14.94
CA GLY A 171 8.91 -10.43 15.59
C GLY A 171 7.38 -10.52 15.74
N ILE A 172 6.62 -9.68 15.06
CA ILE A 172 5.15 -9.68 15.09
C ILE A 172 4.62 -10.48 13.90
N ASP A 173 3.74 -11.43 14.16
CA ASP A 173 3.03 -12.19 13.14
C ASP A 173 2.09 -11.28 12.34
N ALA A 174 2.29 -11.20 11.01
CA ALA A 174 1.54 -10.28 10.15
C ALA A 174 0.03 -10.58 10.10
N ILE A 175 -0.37 -11.86 10.21
CA ILE A 175 -1.79 -12.26 10.19
C ILE A 175 -2.47 -11.81 11.48
N LYS A 176 -1.86 -12.12 12.62
CA LYS A 176 -2.36 -11.66 13.93
C LYS A 176 -2.35 -10.15 14.06
N TRP A 177 -1.37 -9.52 13.44
CA TRP A 177 -1.28 -8.06 13.39
C TRP A 177 -2.42 -7.45 12.59
N ALA A 178 -2.75 -8.01 11.42
CA ALA A 178 -3.88 -7.55 10.61
C ALA A 178 -5.21 -7.65 11.39
N GLN A 179 -5.47 -8.78 12.06
CA GLN A 179 -6.64 -8.96 12.92
C GLN A 179 -6.70 -7.91 14.04
N LYS A 180 -5.56 -7.69 14.74
CA LYS A 180 -5.49 -6.67 15.78
C LYS A 180 -5.76 -5.27 15.25
N MET A 181 -5.28 -4.94 14.05
CA MET A 181 -5.53 -3.63 13.46
C MET A 181 -6.99 -3.44 13.06
N GLN A 182 -7.64 -4.47 12.55
CA GLN A 182 -9.08 -4.47 12.33
C GLN A 182 -9.84 -4.21 13.65
N ASP A 183 -9.50 -4.93 14.72
CA ASP A 183 -10.14 -4.76 16.04
C ASP A 183 -9.93 -3.35 16.61
N PHE A 184 -8.83 -2.69 16.23
CA PHE A 184 -8.51 -1.32 16.64
C PHE A 184 -9.16 -0.25 15.77
N GLY A 185 -9.84 -0.66 14.68
CA GLY A 185 -10.64 0.21 13.85
C GLY A 185 -9.95 0.61 12.53
N ALA A 186 -8.98 -0.16 12.04
CA ALA A 186 -8.53 -0.02 10.66
C ALA A 186 -9.68 -0.28 9.69
N GLY A 187 -9.78 0.51 8.63
CA GLY A 187 -10.77 0.34 7.58
C GLY A 187 -10.29 -0.53 6.42
N GLU A 188 -8.98 -0.56 6.18
CA GLU A 188 -8.35 -1.39 5.13
C GLU A 188 -6.93 -1.80 5.55
N ILE A 189 -6.46 -2.92 5.00
CA ILE A 189 -5.05 -3.37 5.10
C ILE A 189 -4.37 -3.18 3.74
N LEU A 190 -3.24 -2.46 3.70
CA LEU A 190 -2.33 -2.41 2.57
C LEU A 190 -1.16 -3.35 2.86
N LEU A 191 -1.15 -4.51 2.20
CA LEU A 191 -0.19 -5.58 2.44
C LEU A 191 0.94 -5.57 1.41
N THR A 192 2.18 -5.35 1.83
CA THR A 192 3.36 -5.42 0.97
C THR A 192 4.30 -6.54 1.42
N SER A 193 4.50 -7.54 0.55
CA SER A 193 5.55 -8.54 0.79
C SER A 193 6.91 -8.02 0.32
N LYS A 194 7.86 -7.93 1.23
CA LYS A 194 9.24 -7.53 0.92
C LYS A 194 9.99 -8.57 0.11
N ASP A 195 9.57 -9.84 0.19
CA ASP A 195 10.15 -10.92 -0.64
C ASP A 195 9.74 -10.81 -2.12
N ARG A 196 8.64 -10.11 -2.41
CA ARG A 196 8.12 -9.93 -3.77
C ARG A 196 8.32 -8.51 -4.31
N ASP A 197 8.47 -7.50 -3.45
CA ASP A 197 8.59 -6.11 -3.89
C ASP A 197 9.76 -5.91 -4.85
N GLY A 198 9.49 -5.33 -6.01
CA GLY A 198 10.46 -5.08 -7.08
C GLY A 198 10.79 -6.27 -7.99
N THR A 199 10.42 -7.52 -7.66
CA THR A 199 10.80 -8.73 -8.41
C THR A 199 10.09 -8.86 -9.76
N LYS A 200 8.84 -8.39 -9.87
CA LYS A 200 7.92 -8.62 -11.00
C LYS A 200 7.45 -10.08 -11.16
N ASP A 201 7.62 -10.92 -10.14
CA ASP A 201 7.26 -12.35 -10.15
C ASP A 201 5.85 -12.62 -9.58
N GLY A 202 5.07 -11.58 -9.37
CA GLY A 202 3.71 -11.62 -8.82
C GLY A 202 3.65 -11.23 -7.35
N TYR A 203 2.42 -10.97 -6.89
CA TYR A 203 2.14 -10.74 -5.48
C TYR A 203 2.45 -11.97 -4.64
N ASP A 204 2.65 -11.80 -3.35
CA ASP A 204 2.81 -12.92 -2.42
C ASP A 204 1.44 -13.52 -2.09
N ILE A 205 1.02 -14.46 -2.94
CA ILE A 205 -0.32 -15.08 -2.87
C ILE A 205 -0.57 -15.78 -1.53
N PRO A 206 0.37 -16.58 -0.97
CA PRO A 206 0.16 -17.22 0.31
C PRO A 206 -0.24 -16.29 1.44
N VAL A 207 0.51 -15.22 1.68
CA VAL A 207 0.20 -14.27 2.76
C VAL A 207 -1.01 -13.40 2.44
N THR A 208 -1.19 -13.03 1.17
CA THR A 208 -2.37 -12.27 0.75
C THR A 208 -3.65 -13.05 1.04
N LYS A 209 -3.68 -14.33 0.67
CA LYS A 209 -4.80 -15.22 0.99
C LYS A 209 -5.01 -15.37 2.49
N ALA A 210 -3.94 -15.67 3.24
CA ALA A 210 -4.03 -15.89 4.68
C ALA A 210 -4.56 -14.66 5.43
N ILE A 211 -4.16 -13.45 5.04
CA ILE A 211 -4.68 -12.22 5.65
C ILE A 211 -6.11 -11.95 5.18
N SER A 212 -6.43 -12.12 3.88
CA SER A 212 -7.81 -11.93 3.38
C SER A 212 -8.83 -12.87 4.01
N GLU A 213 -8.40 -14.08 4.41
CA GLU A 213 -9.26 -15.03 5.13
C GLU A 213 -9.35 -14.72 6.65
N ALA A 214 -8.42 -13.95 7.19
CA ALA A 214 -8.32 -13.68 8.62
C ALA A 214 -9.01 -12.37 9.06
N VAL A 215 -9.33 -11.47 8.13
CA VAL A 215 -9.98 -10.18 8.40
C VAL A 215 -11.22 -9.98 7.55
N ASP A 216 -12.16 -9.16 8.04
CA ASP A 216 -13.40 -8.80 7.32
C ASP A 216 -13.27 -7.48 6.54
N ILE A 217 -12.20 -6.71 6.79
CA ILE A 217 -11.92 -5.45 6.11
C ILE A 217 -11.15 -5.69 4.81
N PRO A 218 -11.28 -4.81 3.79
CA PRO A 218 -10.60 -4.97 2.52
C PRO A 218 -9.09 -5.10 2.64
N VAL A 219 -8.51 -6.00 1.81
CA VAL A 219 -7.06 -6.22 1.70
C VAL A 219 -6.57 -5.77 0.32
N ILE A 220 -5.60 -4.86 0.31
CA ILE A 220 -4.93 -4.33 -0.87
C ILE A 220 -3.61 -5.07 -1.02
N ALA A 221 -3.46 -5.88 -2.08
CA ALA A 221 -2.20 -6.57 -2.37
C ALA A 221 -1.18 -5.59 -2.99
N SER A 222 0.06 -5.64 -2.52
CA SER A 222 1.17 -4.79 -2.96
C SER A 222 2.50 -5.55 -3.03
N GLY A 223 3.36 -5.13 -3.96
CA GLY A 223 4.70 -5.68 -4.16
C GLY A 223 4.75 -6.88 -5.11
N GLY A 224 5.57 -6.79 -6.17
CA GLY A 224 5.89 -7.89 -7.06
C GLY A 224 5.12 -7.98 -8.37
N VAL A 225 4.11 -7.16 -8.61
CA VAL A 225 3.33 -7.23 -9.85
C VAL A 225 4.16 -6.91 -11.09
N GLY A 226 4.07 -7.74 -12.13
CA GLY A 226 4.73 -7.57 -13.42
C GLY A 226 3.83 -7.79 -14.62
N THR A 227 2.72 -8.54 -14.46
CA THR A 227 1.79 -8.89 -15.54
C THR A 227 0.33 -8.72 -15.11
N MET A 228 -0.59 -8.73 -16.08
CA MET A 228 -2.04 -8.70 -15.80
C MET A 228 -2.51 -9.98 -15.11
N ASP A 229 -1.88 -11.15 -15.41
CA ASP A 229 -2.18 -12.41 -14.73
C ASP A 229 -1.89 -12.33 -13.24
N HIS A 230 -0.82 -11.65 -12.81
CA HIS A 230 -0.50 -11.45 -11.40
C HIS A 230 -1.62 -10.71 -10.64
N ILE A 231 -2.26 -9.74 -11.31
CA ILE A 231 -3.40 -9.00 -10.73
C ILE A 231 -4.63 -9.91 -10.63
N TYR A 232 -4.89 -10.71 -11.68
CA TYR A 232 -5.96 -11.69 -11.68
C TYR A 232 -5.80 -12.70 -10.53
N ASP A 233 -4.60 -13.26 -10.37
CA ASP A 233 -4.29 -14.25 -9.31
C ASP A 233 -4.47 -13.67 -7.91
N ALA A 234 -4.08 -12.40 -7.69
CA ALA A 234 -4.32 -11.71 -6.43
C ALA A 234 -5.82 -11.57 -6.11
N PHE A 235 -6.64 -11.28 -7.11
CA PHE A 235 -8.09 -11.21 -6.91
C PHE A 235 -8.72 -12.59 -6.68
N VAL A 236 -8.23 -13.62 -7.35
CA VAL A 236 -8.68 -15.00 -7.14
C VAL A 236 -8.34 -15.48 -5.72
N CYS A 237 -7.18 -15.10 -5.18
CA CYS A 237 -6.79 -15.49 -3.82
C CYS A 237 -7.50 -14.71 -2.70
N GLY A 238 -8.30 -13.69 -3.02
CA GLY A 238 -9.12 -12.98 -2.04
C GLY A 238 -8.82 -11.49 -1.87
N ALA A 239 -7.78 -10.93 -2.51
CA ALA A 239 -7.54 -9.49 -2.44
C ALA A 239 -8.74 -8.68 -2.96
N ASP A 240 -9.05 -7.55 -2.33
CA ASP A 240 -10.10 -6.63 -2.76
C ASP A 240 -9.57 -5.54 -3.67
N ALA A 241 -8.27 -5.28 -3.60
CA ALA A 241 -7.59 -4.33 -4.46
C ALA A 241 -6.17 -4.76 -4.77
N CYS A 242 -5.65 -4.29 -5.91
CA CYS A 242 -4.26 -4.47 -6.33
C CYS A 242 -3.59 -3.13 -6.51
N LEU A 243 -2.52 -2.89 -5.74
CA LEU A 243 -1.68 -1.72 -5.85
C LEU A 243 -0.48 -2.02 -6.75
N ALA A 244 -0.20 -1.12 -7.68
CA ALA A 244 0.91 -1.22 -8.61
C ALA A 244 1.56 0.15 -8.89
N ALA A 245 2.84 0.16 -9.20
CA ALA A 245 3.60 1.36 -9.52
C ALA A 245 4.32 1.23 -10.87
N SER A 246 5.36 0.41 -10.95
CA SER A 246 6.26 0.33 -12.10
C SER A 246 5.59 0.00 -13.42
N ILE A 247 4.58 -0.89 -13.44
CA ILE A 247 3.87 -1.28 -14.65
C ILE A 247 3.07 -0.11 -15.26
N PHE A 248 2.61 0.83 -14.41
CA PHE A 248 1.92 2.04 -14.81
C PHE A 248 2.87 3.18 -15.15
N HIS A 249 3.90 3.41 -14.33
CA HIS A 249 4.85 4.51 -14.51
C HIS A 249 5.63 4.38 -15.83
N TYR A 250 6.01 3.15 -16.16
CA TYR A 250 6.78 2.84 -17.37
C TYR A 250 5.91 2.38 -18.54
N GLU A 251 4.58 2.60 -18.44
CA GLU A 251 3.61 2.37 -19.52
C GLU A 251 3.66 0.94 -20.08
N THR A 252 3.98 -0.05 -19.21
CA THR A 252 3.88 -1.47 -19.59
C THR A 252 2.42 -1.84 -19.84
N TYR A 253 1.52 -1.31 -19.00
CA TYR A 253 0.07 -1.41 -19.13
C TYR A 253 -0.59 -0.13 -18.64
N THR A 254 -1.73 0.21 -19.19
CA THR A 254 -2.66 1.22 -18.65
C THR A 254 -3.64 0.57 -17.67
N VAL A 255 -4.26 1.39 -16.82
CA VAL A 255 -5.31 0.89 -15.91
C VAL A 255 -6.52 0.35 -16.70
N ASP A 256 -6.90 1.04 -17.78
CA ASP A 256 -8.00 0.60 -18.64
C ASP A 256 -7.73 -0.79 -19.28
N GLU A 257 -6.52 -1.05 -19.78
CA GLU A 257 -6.15 -2.35 -20.34
C GLU A 257 -6.26 -3.48 -19.31
N ILE A 258 -5.82 -3.22 -18.08
CA ILE A 258 -5.96 -4.19 -16.98
C ILE A 258 -7.43 -4.46 -16.67
N LYS A 259 -8.26 -3.43 -16.60
CA LYS A 259 -9.70 -3.58 -16.35
C LYS A 259 -10.41 -4.33 -17.49
N GLU A 260 -10.02 -4.10 -18.73
CA GLU A 260 -10.54 -4.86 -19.87
C GLU A 260 -10.16 -6.33 -19.81
N TYR A 261 -8.89 -6.62 -19.49
CA TYR A 261 -8.41 -7.97 -19.30
C TYR A 261 -9.17 -8.71 -18.17
N LEU A 262 -9.39 -8.06 -17.03
CA LEU A 262 -10.13 -8.65 -15.91
C LEU A 262 -11.60 -8.91 -16.25
N ARG A 263 -12.26 -7.98 -16.97
CA ARG A 263 -13.62 -8.18 -17.49
C ARG A 263 -13.70 -9.37 -18.44
N GLY A 264 -12.71 -9.55 -19.31
CA GLY A 264 -12.60 -10.72 -20.18
C GLY A 264 -12.46 -12.05 -19.44
N ARG A 265 -11.99 -12.01 -18.17
CA ARG A 265 -11.87 -13.15 -17.26
C ARG A 265 -13.08 -13.31 -16.30
N GLY A 266 -14.13 -12.49 -16.47
CA GLY A 266 -15.34 -12.53 -15.64
C GLY A 266 -15.20 -11.83 -14.29
N MET A 267 -14.19 -10.97 -14.13
CA MET A 267 -14.01 -10.07 -13.00
C MET A 267 -14.38 -8.64 -13.41
N GLY A 268 -15.51 -8.16 -12.98
CA GLY A 268 -16.00 -6.81 -13.32
C GLY A 268 -16.91 -6.27 -12.26
#